data_c5937b3803fca161ee8f3abd1365af9d
#
_entry.id   c5937b3803fca161ee8f3abd1365af9d
#
_cell.length_a   1.000
_cell.length_b   1.000
_cell.length_c   1.000
_cell.angle_alpha   90.00
_cell.angle_beta   90.00
_cell.angle_gamma   90.00
#
_symmetry.space_group_name_H-M   'P 1'
#
loop_
_entity.id
_entity.type
_entity.pdbx_description
1 polymer ?
#
loop_
_entity_poly.entity_id
_entity_poly.type
_entity_poly.pdbx_seq_one_letter_code
_entity_poly.pdbx_strand_id
1 'polypeptide(L)'
;MGLHVVLYQPEIPANTGNIARTCAATNTTLHLIRPLGFSTDDKMLKRAGLDYWEFVNVVYYDSLDELFEKNKEAEFFYITKFGMKPHTSFDYSNLDKDYFFVFGRETTGLPKDLIQSNLDQCLRLPMTKNVRSLNLSNTAAILIYEALRQQDYPNLSIEFPEE
;
A
#
# COMPACT_ATOMS: atom_id res chain seq x y z
N MET A 1 -6.31 -12.99 -7.59
CA MET A 1 -5.10 -12.92 -6.79
C MET A 1 -4.31 -11.75 -7.27
N GLY A 2 -3.63 -11.07 -6.36
CA GLY A 2 -2.94 -9.87 -6.77
C GLY A 2 -2.32 -9.11 -5.61
N LEU A 3 -1.91 -7.87 -5.93
CA LEU A 3 -1.31 -6.97 -4.98
C LEU A 3 -2.36 -6.01 -4.43
N HIS A 4 -2.24 -5.70 -3.16
CA HIS A 4 -3.17 -4.85 -2.43
C HIS A 4 -2.40 -3.88 -1.54
N VAL A 5 -2.80 -2.62 -1.54
CA VAL A 5 -2.30 -1.61 -0.62
C VAL A 5 -3.42 -1.26 0.36
N VAL A 6 -3.09 -1.25 1.63
CA VAL A 6 -4.02 -0.86 2.70
C VAL A 6 -3.49 0.40 3.37
N LEU A 7 -4.31 1.44 3.42
CA LEU A 7 -4.00 2.67 4.14
C LEU A 7 -4.87 2.74 5.39
N TYR A 8 -4.21 2.64 6.55
CA TYR A 8 -4.88 2.71 7.84
C TYR A 8 -5.11 4.17 8.22
N GLN A 9 -6.37 4.60 8.15
CA GLN A 9 -6.81 5.94 8.53
C GLN A 9 -5.89 7.04 7.96
N PRO A 10 -5.73 7.08 6.63
CA PRO A 10 -4.79 8.02 6.02
C PRO A 10 -5.21 9.48 6.30
N GLU A 11 -4.21 10.33 6.49
CA GLU A 11 -4.39 11.71 6.93
C GLU A 11 -4.11 12.74 5.83
N ILE A 12 -3.21 12.42 4.89
CA ILE A 12 -2.74 13.34 3.86
C ILE A 12 -3.33 12.97 2.51
N PRO A 13 -4.27 13.78 1.98
CA PRO A 13 -4.97 13.44 0.74
C PRO A 13 -4.04 13.30 -0.47
N ALA A 14 -2.98 14.10 -0.57
CA ALA A 14 -2.02 14.01 -1.67
C ALA A 14 -1.32 12.64 -1.71
N ASN A 15 -0.99 12.06 -0.55
CA ASN A 15 -0.39 10.74 -0.48
C ASN A 15 -1.35 9.67 -1.00
N THR A 16 -2.60 9.70 -0.57
CA THR A 16 -3.62 8.76 -1.04
C THR A 16 -3.85 8.88 -2.54
N GLY A 17 -3.89 10.09 -3.07
CA GLY A 17 -4.03 10.34 -4.51
C GLY A 17 -2.87 9.77 -5.32
N ASN A 18 -1.64 9.99 -4.87
CA ASN A 18 -0.45 9.46 -5.53
C ASN A 18 -0.40 7.93 -5.46
N ILE A 19 -0.82 7.35 -4.34
CA ILE A 19 -0.92 5.89 -4.20
C ILE A 19 -1.99 5.33 -5.14
N ALA A 20 -3.14 6.00 -5.25
CA ALA A 20 -4.19 5.60 -6.17
C ALA A 20 -3.68 5.56 -7.62
N ARG A 21 -2.88 6.55 -8.03
CA ARG A 21 -2.25 6.59 -9.35
C ARG A 21 -1.33 5.39 -9.57
N THR A 22 -0.50 5.05 -8.60
CA THR A 22 0.38 3.87 -8.68
C THR A 22 -0.44 2.59 -8.75
N CYS A 23 -1.51 2.49 -7.97
CA CYS A 23 -2.41 1.34 -7.99
C CYS A 23 -3.08 1.17 -9.36
N ALA A 24 -3.54 2.27 -9.97
CA ALA A 24 -4.10 2.24 -11.32
C ALA A 24 -3.09 1.76 -12.35
N ALA A 25 -1.84 2.21 -12.23
CA ALA A 25 -0.76 1.85 -13.16
C ALA A 25 -0.33 0.38 -13.05
N THR A 26 -0.63 -0.29 -11.94
CA THR A 26 -0.09 -1.61 -11.62
C THR A 26 -1.15 -2.69 -11.38
N ASN A 27 -2.42 -2.39 -11.61
CA ASN A 27 -3.54 -3.28 -11.31
C ASN A 27 -3.58 -3.69 -9.82
N THR A 28 -3.15 -2.80 -8.93
CA THR A 28 -3.17 -3.01 -7.49
C THR A 28 -4.47 -2.47 -6.91
N THR A 29 -5.09 -3.23 -6.01
CA THR A 29 -6.30 -2.79 -5.31
C THR A 29 -5.93 -1.91 -4.13
N LEU A 30 -6.65 -0.81 -3.96
CA LEU A 30 -6.46 0.13 -2.86
C LEU A 30 -7.56 -0.06 -1.82
N HIS A 31 -7.16 -0.33 -0.58
CA HIS A 31 -8.05 -0.49 0.56
C HIS A 31 -7.87 0.67 1.52
N LEU A 32 -8.96 1.34 1.88
CA LEU A 32 -8.94 2.48 2.79
C LEU A 32 -9.70 2.14 4.06
N ILE A 33 -9.04 2.27 5.21
CA ILE A 33 -9.63 2.04 6.52
C ILE A 33 -10.08 3.38 7.11
N ARG A 34 -11.38 3.49 7.39
CA ARG A 34 -11.96 4.71 7.99
C ARG A 34 -11.59 4.81 9.48
N PRO A 35 -11.62 6.02 10.08
CA PRO A 35 -11.95 7.27 9.41
C PRO A 35 -10.79 7.82 8.58
N LEU A 36 -11.13 8.48 7.47
CA LEU A 36 -10.14 9.20 6.68
C LEU A 36 -9.99 10.61 7.22
N GLY A 37 -8.78 11.13 7.22
CA GLY A 37 -8.49 12.51 7.64
C GLY A 37 -8.89 13.57 6.60
N PHE A 38 -9.59 13.17 5.55
CA PHE A 38 -10.01 14.05 4.45
C PHE A 38 -11.24 13.48 3.77
N SER A 39 -11.89 14.28 2.93
CA SER A 39 -13.00 13.82 2.07
C SER A 39 -12.43 13.28 0.75
N THR A 40 -13.08 12.26 0.17
CA THR A 40 -12.75 11.79 -1.18
C THR A 40 -13.04 12.85 -2.25
N ASP A 41 -13.78 13.91 -1.90
CA ASP A 41 -13.98 15.08 -2.75
C ASP A 41 -12.88 16.14 -2.58
N ASP A 42 -11.87 15.88 -1.75
CA ASP A 42 -10.78 16.81 -1.47
C ASP A 42 -10.01 17.15 -2.75
N LYS A 43 -9.70 18.44 -2.92
CA LYS A 43 -9.01 18.93 -4.11
C LYS A 43 -7.61 18.35 -4.24
N MET A 44 -6.92 18.12 -3.13
CA MET A 44 -5.55 17.57 -3.16
C MET A 44 -5.56 16.10 -3.57
N LEU A 45 -6.56 15.34 -3.12
CA LEU A 45 -6.76 13.97 -3.57
C LEU A 45 -7.00 13.93 -5.08
N LYS A 46 -7.94 14.73 -5.56
CA LYS A 46 -8.29 14.81 -6.99
C LYS A 46 -7.12 15.29 -7.84
N ARG A 47 -6.38 16.30 -7.38
CA ARG A 47 -5.24 16.83 -8.12
C ARG A 47 -4.13 15.79 -8.27
N ALA A 48 -3.90 14.95 -7.25
CA ALA A 48 -2.87 13.93 -7.28
C ALA A 48 -3.26 12.71 -8.11
N GLY A 49 -4.55 12.33 -8.13
CA GLY A 49 -4.99 11.07 -8.72
C GLY A 49 -6.28 11.10 -9.54
N LEU A 50 -6.83 12.29 -9.86
CA LEU A 50 -8.15 12.40 -10.49
C LEU A 50 -8.28 11.61 -11.79
N ASP A 51 -7.30 11.74 -12.69
CA ASP A 51 -7.35 11.12 -14.01
C ASP A 51 -7.26 9.59 -13.95
N TYR A 52 -6.86 9.06 -12.80
CA TYR A 52 -6.61 7.62 -12.59
C TYR A 52 -7.60 6.98 -11.62
N TRP A 53 -8.40 7.78 -10.89
CA TRP A 53 -9.28 7.27 -9.84
C TRP A 53 -10.30 6.26 -10.36
N GLU A 54 -10.82 6.48 -11.57
CA GLU A 54 -11.77 5.57 -12.20
C GLU A 54 -11.15 4.22 -12.60
N PHE A 55 -9.81 4.17 -12.71
CA PHE A 55 -9.10 2.95 -13.10
C PHE A 55 -8.56 2.16 -11.91
N VAL A 56 -8.76 2.65 -10.69
CA VAL A 56 -8.34 1.95 -9.48
C VAL A 56 -9.55 1.35 -8.77
N ASN A 57 -9.40 0.10 -8.32
CA ASN A 57 -10.40 -0.54 -7.47
C ASN A 57 -10.16 -0.09 -6.03
N VAL A 58 -11.10 0.67 -5.47
CA VAL A 58 -11.00 1.19 -4.10
C VAL A 58 -12.06 0.50 -3.24
N VAL A 59 -11.62 -0.09 -2.14
CA VAL A 59 -12.48 -0.77 -1.17
C VAL A 59 -12.36 -0.07 0.18
N TYR A 60 -13.49 0.20 0.83
CA TYR A 60 -13.54 0.88 2.12
C TYR A 60 -13.89 -0.11 3.23
N TYR A 61 -13.27 0.10 4.39
CA TYR A 61 -13.53 -0.69 5.60
C TYR A 61 -13.67 0.24 6.80
N ASP A 62 -14.44 -0.19 7.78
CA ASP A 62 -14.61 0.57 9.03
C ASP A 62 -13.53 0.22 10.06
N SER A 63 -12.83 -0.90 9.88
CA SER A 63 -11.75 -1.32 10.76
C SER A 63 -10.78 -2.27 10.05
N LEU A 64 -9.58 -2.43 10.61
CA LEU A 64 -8.64 -3.46 10.18
C LEU A 64 -9.19 -4.86 10.40
N ASP A 65 -9.94 -5.07 11.47
CA ASP A 65 -10.54 -6.38 11.76
C ASP A 65 -11.49 -6.80 10.64
N GLU A 66 -12.27 -5.87 10.12
CA GLU A 66 -13.14 -6.13 8.96
C GLU A 66 -12.33 -6.53 7.73
N LEU A 67 -11.22 -5.84 7.47
CA LEU A 67 -10.32 -6.19 6.36
C LEU A 67 -9.80 -7.61 6.52
N PHE A 68 -9.30 -7.97 7.69
CA PHE A 68 -8.73 -9.29 7.95
C PHE A 68 -9.79 -10.40 7.83
N GLU A 69 -10.99 -10.14 8.36
CA GLU A 69 -12.11 -11.09 8.27
C GLU A 69 -12.49 -11.42 6.83
N LYS A 70 -12.46 -10.42 5.96
CA LYS A 70 -12.82 -10.59 4.55
C LYS A 70 -11.70 -11.16 3.69
N ASN A 71 -10.49 -11.26 4.21
CA ASN A 71 -9.30 -11.66 3.43
C ASN A 71 -8.42 -12.67 4.20
N LYS A 72 -9.05 -13.68 4.80
CA LYS A 72 -8.37 -14.65 5.69
C LYS A 72 -7.26 -15.46 5.03
N GLU A 73 -7.35 -15.66 3.72
CA GLU A 73 -6.37 -16.47 2.98
C GLU A 73 -5.19 -15.65 2.46
N ALA A 74 -5.21 -14.34 2.65
CA ALA A 74 -4.19 -13.44 2.14
C ALA A 74 -2.96 -13.40 3.05
N GLU A 75 -1.82 -13.01 2.48
CA GLU A 75 -0.62 -12.72 3.23
C GLU A 75 -0.52 -11.21 3.47
N PHE A 76 -0.27 -10.82 4.72
CA PHE A 76 -0.20 -9.43 5.12
C PHE A 76 1.22 -9.06 5.55
N PHE A 77 1.69 -7.91 5.06
CA PHE A 77 2.98 -7.34 5.43
C PHE A 77 2.75 -5.93 5.96
N TYR A 78 3.43 -5.58 7.03
CA TYR A 78 3.21 -4.32 7.75
C TYR A 78 4.44 -3.44 7.63
N ILE A 79 4.26 -2.25 7.10
CA ILE A 79 5.34 -1.31 6.89
C ILE A 79 5.40 -0.38 8.10
N THR A 80 6.50 -0.49 8.84
CA THR A 80 6.64 0.22 10.11
C THR A 80 8.12 0.50 10.40
N LYS A 81 8.37 1.58 11.14
CA LYS A 81 9.73 1.89 11.62
C LYS A 81 10.32 0.80 12.51
N PHE A 82 9.48 -0.08 13.04
CA PHE A 82 9.90 -1.21 13.88
C PHE A 82 10.20 -2.47 13.07
N GLY A 83 10.06 -2.43 11.75
CA GLY A 83 10.41 -3.54 10.88
C GLY A 83 11.89 -3.89 11.01
N MET A 84 12.19 -5.18 11.14
CA MET A 84 13.56 -5.68 11.32
C MET A 84 14.14 -6.27 10.05
N LYS A 85 13.36 -6.38 9.02
CA LYS A 85 13.78 -6.93 7.72
C LYS A 85 13.45 -5.94 6.60
N PRO A 86 14.32 -5.84 5.59
CA PRO A 86 14.00 -5.02 4.42
C PRO A 86 12.88 -5.64 3.60
N HIS A 87 12.23 -4.81 2.81
CA HIS A 87 11.14 -5.22 1.91
C HIS A 87 11.55 -6.34 0.94
N THR A 88 12.83 -6.45 0.64
CA THR A 88 13.37 -7.45 -0.28
C THR A 88 13.57 -8.84 0.35
N SER A 89 13.39 -8.97 1.66
CA SER A 89 13.57 -10.23 2.38
C SER A 89 12.37 -11.18 2.32
N PHE A 90 11.28 -10.75 1.70
CA PHE A 90 10.06 -11.54 1.64
C PHE A 90 9.78 -12.02 0.21
N ASP A 91 9.08 -13.13 0.11
CA ASP A 91 8.67 -13.71 -1.17
C ASP A 91 7.25 -13.28 -1.51
N TYR A 92 7.11 -12.49 -2.58
CA TYR A 92 5.82 -12.04 -3.11
C TYR A 92 5.54 -12.65 -4.48
N SER A 93 6.24 -13.72 -4.86
CA SER A 93 6.27 -14.19 -6.24
C SER A 93 5.10 -15.08 -6.65
N ASN A 94 4.35 -15.63 -5.70
CA ASN A 94 3.28 -16.56 -6.01
C ASN A 94 2.05 -15.85 -6.57
N LEU A 95 1.76 -16.04 -7.86
CA LEU A 95 0.65 -15.40 -8.55
C LEU A 95 -0.73 -15.90 -8.10
N ASP A 96 -0.79 -17.02 -7.37
CA ASP A 96 -2.05 -17.56 -6.85
C ASP A 96 -2.42 -17.01 -5.47
N LYS A 97 -1.59 -16.12 -4.91
CA LYS A 97 -1.82 -15.52 -3.60
C LYS A 97 -2.17 -14.05 -3.71
N ASP A 98 -2.85 -13.55 -2.69
CA ASP A 98 -3.06 -12.14 -2.46
C ASP A 98 -2.04 -11.63 -1.45
N TYR A 99 -1.33 -10.57 -1.78
CA TYR A 99 -0.34 -9.92 -0.92
C TYR A 99 -0.83 -8.53 -0.56
N PHE A 100 -1.00 -8.28 0.73
CA PHE A 100 -1.47 -7.01 1.27
C PHE A 100 -0.33 -6.29 1.95
N PHE A 101 -0.07 -5.05 1.52
CA PHE A 101 0.91 -4.16 2.14
C PHE A 101 0.17 -3.12 2.96
N VAL A 102 0.33 -3.17 4.28
CA VAL A 102 -0.43 -2.37 5.23
C VAL A 102 0.42 -1.22 5.74
N PHE A 103 -0.02 0.01 5.45
CA PHE A 103 0.64 1.25 5.83
C PHE A 103 -0.15 1.95 6.91
N GLY A 104 0.57 2.52 7.89
CA GLY A 104 -0.03 3.26 8.98
C GLY A 104 -0.30 4.72 8.64
N ARG A 105 -0.87 5.44 9.61
CA ARG A 105 -1.05 6.89 9.54
C ARG A 105 0.30 7.57 9.34
N GLU A 106 0.31 8.68 8.61
CA GLU A 106 1.54 9.44 8.35
C GLU A 106 2.18 9.95 9.65
N THR A 107 1.37 10.29 10.67
CA THR A 107 1.88 10.83 11.94
C THR A 107 2.18 9.77 12.98
N THR A 108 1.31 8.78 13.17
CA THR A 108 1.38 7.84 14.29
C THR A 108 1.64 6.39 13.90
N GLY A 109 1.60 6.07 12.60
CA GLY A 109 1.83 4.71 12.12
C GLY A 109 0.67 3.75 12.40
N LEU A 110 0.99 2.48 12.48
CA LEU A 110 0.04 1.40 12.75
C LEU A 110 -0.17 1.21 14.27
N PRO A 111 -1.30 0.61 14.68
CA PRO A 111 -1.51 0.26 16.08
C PRO A 111 -0.38 -0.63 16.62
N LYS A 112 0.08 -0.34 17.83
CA LYS A 112 1.20 -1.06 18.46
C LYS A 112 0.92 -2.54 18.65
N ASP A 113 -0.31 -2.88 19.03
CA ASP A 113 -0.70 -4.28 19.23
C ASP A 113 -0.61 -5.08 17.93
N LEU A 114 -1.00 -4.47 16.83
CA LEU A 114 -0.91 -5.09 15.51
C LEU A 114 0.54 -5.39 15.15
N ILE A 115 1.43 -4.44 15.35
CA ILE A 115 2.87 -4.61 15.09
C ILE A 115 3.44 -5.72 15.96
N GLN A 116 3.16 -5.71 17.24
CA GLN A 116 3.68 -6.69 18.20
C GLN A 116 3.22 -8.11 17.89
N SER A 117 1.99 -8.27 17.44
CA SER A 117 1.44 -9.57 17.06
C SER A 117 1.96 -10.10 15.72
N ASN A 118 2.64 -9.27 14.92
CA ASN A 118 3.03 -9.60 13.56
C ASN A 118 4.48 -9.21 13.24
N LEU A 119 5.38 -9.25 14.21
CA LEU A 119 6.77 -8.80 14.03
C LEU A 119 7.47 -9.49 12.86
N ASP A 120 7.18 -10.76 12.61
CA ASP A 120 7.79 -11.52 11.52
C ASP A 120 7.38 -11.03 10.13
N GLN A 121 6.24 -10.35 10.02
CA GLN A 121 5.75 -9.74 8.79
C GLN A 121 5.94 -8.23 8.73
N CYS A 122 6.63 -7.66 9.70
CA CYS A 122 6.95 -6.23 9.70
C CYS A 122 8.21 -5.98 8.90
N LEU A 123 8.17 -4.96 8.05
CA LEU A 123 9.28 -4.61 7.20
C LEU A 123 9.55 -3.11 7.19
N ARG A 124 10.74 -2.76 6.80
CA ARG A 124 11.18 -1.37 6.66
C ARG A 124 12.10 -1.23 5.45
N LEU A 125 11.93 -0.18 4.67
CA LEU A 125 12.87 0.11 3.60
C LEU A 125 14.20 0.57 4.20
N PRO A 126 15.35 0.02 3.76
CA PRO A 126 16.65 0.52 4.20
C PRO A 126 16.84 1.99 3.84
N MET A 127 17.37 2.76 4.75
CA MET A 127 17.67 4.18 4.54
C MET A 127 18.82 4.62 5.44
N THR A 128 19.38 5.77 5.15
CA THR A 128 20.44 6.33 5.99
C THR A 128 19.89 6.69 7.37
N LYS A 129 20.79 6.84 8.33
CA LYS A 129 20.41 7.26 9.71
C LYS A 129 20.03 8.73 9.81
N ASN A 130 20.23 9.50 8.75
CA ASN A 130 19.97 10.94 8.75
C ASN A 130 18.49 11.29 8.60
N VAL A 131 17.67 10.35 8.13
CA VAL A 131 16.23 10.53 7.94
C VAL A 131 15.46 9.40 8.61
N ARG A 132 14.21 9.69 9.02
CA ARG A 132 13.39 8.74 9.77
C ARG A 132 12.48 7.90 8.89
N SER A 133 12.04 8.47 7.77
CA SER A 133 11.08 7.82 6.88
C SER A 133 11.13 8.44 5.50
N LEU A 134 10.65 7.69 4.52
CA LEU A 134 10.37 8.20 3.20
C LEU A 134 8.89 8.65 3.14
N ASN A 135 8.57 9.47 2.16
CA ASN A 135 7.17 9.80 1.87
C ASN A 135 6.37 8.52 1.65
N LEU A 136 5.15 8.47 2.20
CA LEU A 136 4.30 7.29 2.17
C LEU A 136 4.04 6.79 0.74
N SER A 137 3.71 7.69 -0.18
CA SER A 137 3.42 7.30 -1.56
C SER A 137 4.64 6.74 -2.29
N ASN A 138 5.82 7.25 -2.00
CA ASN A 138 7.07 6.70 -2.54
C ASN A 138 7.33 5.29 -1.99
N THR A 139 7.14 5.10 -0.70
CA THR A 139 7.30 3.78 -0.07
C THR A 139 6.36 2.76 -0.67
N ALA A 140 5.10 3.13 -0.87
CA ALA A 140 4.11 2.25 -1.49
C ALA A 140 4.53 1.85 -2.91
N ALA A 141 5.00 2.80 -3.72
CA ALA A 141 5.45 2.52 -5.08
C ALA A 141 6.65 1.56 -5.10
N ILE A 142 7.64 1.80 -4.25
CA ILE A 142 8.82 0.94 -4.14
C ILE A 142 8.40 -0.49 -3.81
N LEU A 143 7.50 -0.66 -2.86
CA LEU A 143 7.07 -1.97 -2.41
C LEU A 143 6.26 -2.72 -3.47
N ILE A 144 5.33 -2.03 -4.12
CA ILE A 144 4.54 -2.60 -5.23
C ILE A 144 5.48 -3.09 -6.34
N TYR A 145 6.45 -2.26 -6.76
CA TYR A 145 7.36 -2.63 -7.84
C TYR A 145 8.36 -3.70 -7.44
N GLU A 146 8.73 -3.83 -6.18
CA GLU A 146 9.51 -4.98 -5.72
C GLU A 146 8.71 -6.28 -5.87
N ALA A 147 7.45 -6.27 -5.47
CA ALA A 147 6.59 -7.44 -5.64
C ALA A 147 6.39 -7.78 -7.12
N LEU A 148 6.17 -6.77 -7.96
CA LEU A 148 6.01 -6.95 -9.40
C LEU A 148 7.28 -7.49 -10.05
N ARG A 149 8.46 -7.02 -9.62
CA ARG A 149 9.73 -7.55 -10.09
C ARG A 149 9.83 -9.05 -9.82
N GLN A 150 9.47 -9.48 -8.62
CA GLN A 150 9.49 -10.89 -8.26
C GLN A 150 8.49 -11.71 -9.09
N GLN A 151 7.38 -11.11 -9.50
CA GLN A 151 6.34 -11.76 -10.31
C GLN A 151 6.56 -11.65 -11.81
N ASP A 152 7.65 -11.01 -12.24
CA ASP A 152 7.95 -10.76 -13.66
C ASP A 152 6.87 -9.93 -14.37
N TYR A 153 6.32 -8.93 -13.66
CA TYR A 153 5.39 -7.92 -14.19
C TYR A 153 4.17 -8.48 -14.92
N PRO A 154 3.37 -9.35 -14.31
CA PRO A 154 2.22 -9.98 -14.98
C PRO A 154 1.20 -8.94 -15.43
N ASN A 155 0.72 -9.08 -16.67
CA ASN A 155 -0.31 -8.20 -17.27
C ASN A 155 0.10 -6.72 -17.38
N LEU A 156 1.39 -6.42 -17.33
CA LEU A 156 1.91 -5.08 -17.54
C LEU A 156 2.73 -5.03 -18.83
N SER A 157 2.87 -3.83 -19.39
CA SER A 157 3.59 -3.61 -20.64
C SER A 157 4.56 -2.44 -20.50
N ILE A 158 5.66 -2.51 -21.24
CA ILE A 158 6.58 -1.37 -21.40
C ILE A 158 6.23 -0.53 -22.63
N GLU A 159 5.22 -0.95 -23.40
CA GLU A 159 4.79 -0.20 -24.59
C GLU A 159 4.08 1.09 -24.19
N PHE A 160 4.40 2.16 -24.88
CA PHE A 160 3.73 3.44 -24.65
C PHE A 160 2.28 3.34 -25.18
N PRO A 161 1.28 3.77 -24.41
CA PRO A 161 -0.10 3.70 -24.88
C PRO A 161 -0.32 4.62 -26.08
N GLU A 162 -1.07 4.13 -27.06
CA GLU A 162 -1.48 4.94 -28.21
C GLU A 162 -2.53 5.97 -27.77
N GLU A 163 -2.45 7.19 -28.34
CA GLU A 163 -3.39 8.26 -28.08
C GLU A 163 -4.77 8.00 -28.74
#